data_4bf42d8139d1ddb2e85b2ec25d6260ab
#
_entry.id   4bf42d8139d1ddb2e85b2ec25d6260ab
#
_cell.length_a   1.000
_cell.length_b   1.000
_cell.length_c   1.000
_cell.angle_alpha   90.00
_cell.angle_beta   90.00
_cell.angle_gamma   90.00
#
_symmetry.space_group_name_H-M   'P 1'
#
loop_
_entity.id
_entity.type
_entity.pdbx_description
1 polymer ?
#
loop_
_entity_poly.entity_id
_entity_poly.type
_entity_poly.pdbx_seq_one_letter_code
_entity_poly.pdbx_strand_id
1 'polypeptide(L)'
;GPAWGSKEKCFTKMYTASGECCKACNLGEGVVQPCGVNQTVCEPCLDSITYSDTVSATEPCKPCTQCVGLQSMSAPCVESDDAVCRCAYGYYQDEASGSCRECRVCEVGFGLMFPCKDSQDTVCEECPEGTFSSEANFVDPCLPCTTCEENEVLVKECTAVSDAECR
;
A
#
# COMPACT_ATOMS: atom_id res chain seq x y z
N GLY A 1 24.48 -35.60 -28.65
CA GLY A 1 24.21 -35.10 -28.06
C GLY A 1 24.17 -35.87 -27.31
N PRO A 2 24.68 -35.90 -27.12
CA PRO A 2 24.55 -36.73 -26.24
C PRO A 2 23.33 -36.34 -25.63
N ALA A 3 22.51 -37.10 -26.08
CA ALA A 3 21.26 -36.91 -25.65
C ALA A 3 21.25 -36.53 -24.26
N TRP A 4 22.23 -36.90 -23.66
CA TRP A 4 22.23 -36.58 -22.35
C TRP A 4 22.56 -35.18 -22.16
N GLY A 5 23.13 -34.60 -23.05
CA GLY A 5 23.49 -33.24 -22.83
C GLY A 5 22.32 -32.42 -22.60
N SER A 6 21.24 -32.81 -23.03
CA SER A 6 20.11 -31.97 -22.93
C SER A 6 19.35 -32.21 -21.69
N LYS A 7 19.99 -32.36 -20.66
CA LYS A 7 19.27 -32.55 -19.44
C LYS A 7 18.75 -31.25 -18.87
N GLU A 8 19.15 -30.14 -19.47
CA GLU A 8 18.59 -28.87 -19.07
C GLU A 8 17.10 -28.87 -19.30
N LYS A 9 16.37 -28.48 -18.32
CA LYS A 9 14.93 -28.35 -18.45
C LYS A 9 14.64 -27.05 -19.13
N CYS A 10 13.67 -27.05 -20.03
CA CYS A 10 13.22 -25.84 -20.67
C CYS A 10 12.24 -25.14 -19.73
N PHE A 11 12.65 -24.01 -19.22
CA PHE A 11 11.84 -23.22 -18.27
C PHE A 11 10.45 -22.90 -18.83
N THR A 12 10.41 -22.47 -20.09
CA THR A 12 9.15 -22.06 -20.71
C THR A 12 8.32 -23.24 -21.18
N LYS A 13 8.96 -24.42 -21.33
CA LYS A 13 8.32 -25.62 -21.89
C LYS A 13 7.82 -25.39 -23.30
N MET A 14 8.38 -24.43 -23.98
CA MET A 14 8.07 -24.10 -25.38
C MET A 14 9.33 -24.20 -26.22
N TYR A 15 9.17 -24.58 -27.47
CA TYR A 15 10.30 -24.76 -28.35
C TYR A 15 10.07 -24.11 -29.70
N THR A 16 11.15 -23.62 -30.29
CA THR A 16 11.10 -23.02 -31.61
C THR A 16 10.90 -24.14 -32.64
N ALA A 17 10.64 -23.73 -33.88
CA ALA A 17 10.48 -24.71 -34.97
C ALA A 17 11.71 -25.56 -35.13
N SER A 18 12.90 -25.09 -34.79
CA SER A 18 14.14 -25.84 -34.87
C SER A 18 14.45 -26.67 -33.63
N GLY A 19 13.56 -26.67 -32.65
CA GLY A 19 13.72 -27.48 -31.44
C GLY A 19 14.50 -26.80 -30.31
N GLU A 20 14.77 -25.53 -30.43
CA GLU A 20 15.47 -24.77 -29.42
C GLU A 20 14.49 -24.33 -28.32
N CYS A 21 14.90 -24.42 -27.07
CA CYS A 21 14.03 -23.98 -25.98
C CYS A 21 13.76 -22.48 -26.10
N CYS A 22 12.50 -22.08 -26.04
CA CYS A 22 12.14 -20.67 -26.08
C CYS A 22 12.65 -19.93 -24.86
N LYS A 23 13.30 -18.82 -25.08
CA LYS A 23 13.78 -17.96 -23.99
C LYS A 23 12.63 -17.14 -23.44
N ALA A 24 12.71 -16.85 -22.15
CA ALA A 24 11.76 -15.96 -21.51
C ALA A 24 12.38 -14.58 -21.39
N CYS A 25 11.54 -13.56 -21.37
CA CYS A 25 11.96 -12.22 -21.06
C CYS A 25 12.08 -12.08 -19.54
N ASN A 26 13.10 -11.35 -19.07
CA ASN A 26 13.35 -11.18 -17.66
C ASN A 26 12.42 -10.10 -17.06
N LEU A 27 12.49 -9.96 -15.75
CA LEU A 27 11.79 -8.86 -15.08
C LEU A 27 12.26 -7.55 -15.70
N GLY A 28 11.34 -6.65 -15.95
CA GLY A 28 11.66 -5.37 -16.58
C GLY A 28 11.73 -5.43 -18.10
N GLU A 29 11.43 -6.59 -18.66
CA GLU A 29 11.41 -6.79 -20.13
C GLU A 29 10.08 -7.41 -20.54
N GLY A 30 9.64 -7.10 -21.74
CA GLY A 30 8.41 -7.67 -22.27
C GLY A 30 8.65 -8.31 -23.64
N VAL A 31 7.78 -9.25 -23.98
CA VAL A 31 7.85 -9.93 -25.26
C VAL A 31 7.35 -9.00 -26.37
N VAL A 32 8.18 -8.80 -27.38
CA VAL A 32 7.82 -8.05 -28.58
C VAL A 32 7.32 -9.04 -29.63
N GLN A 33 8.01 -10.14 -29.76
CA GLN A 33 7.61 -11.19 -30.68
C GLN A 33 7.76 -12.53 -29.98
N PRO A 34 6.67 -13.28 -29.85
CA PRO A 34 6.75 -14.59 -29.21
C PRO A 34 7.55 -15.56 -30.04
N CYS A 35 8.13 -16.56 -29.37
CA CYS A 35 8.90 -17.55 -30.01
C CYS A 35 8.01 -18.44 -30.90
N GLY A 36 8.57 -18.90 -31.99
CA GLY A 36 7.86 -19.74 -32.95
C GLY A 36 8.88 -20.27 -33.93
N VAL A 37 8.88 -19.72 -35.13
CA VAL A 37 9.93 -20.04 -36.11
C VAL A 37 11.26 -19.51 -35.58
N ASN A 38 11.24 -18.30 -35.05
CA ASN A 38 12.41 -17.65 -34.46
C ASN A 38 12.32 -17.61 -32.94
N GLN A 39 13.42 -17.27 -32.28
CA GLN A 39 13.49 -17.18 -30.84
C GLN A 39 12.71 -15.97 -30.33
N THR A 40 12.29 -16.02 -29.09
CA THR A 40 11.61 -14.91 -28.40
C THR A 40 12.41 -13.61 -28.52
N VAL A 41 11.72 -12.52 -28.84
CA VAL A 41 12.33 -11.20 -28.89
C VAL A 41 11.77 -10.38 -27.74
N CYS A 42 12.65 -9.84 -26.92
CA CYS A 42 12.28 -9.04 -25.75
C CYS A 42 12.71 -7.59 -25.93
N GLU A 43 12.03 -6.68 -25.26
CA GLU A 43 12.45 -5.29 -25.21
C GLU A 43 12.35 -4.80 -23.76
N PRO A 44 13.17 -3.84 -23.34
CA PRO A 44 13.04 -3.31 -22.00
C PRO A 44 11.74 -2.51 -21.87
N CYS A 45 11.10 -2.63 -20.72
CA CYS A 45 9.93 -1.80 -20.40
C CYS A 45 10.42 -0.37 -20.16
N LEU A 46 9.51 0.60 -20.33
CA LEU A 46 9.82 2.01 -20.18
C LEU A 46 9.53 2.45 -18.74
N ASP A 47 10.55 2.94 -18.07
CA ASP A 47 10.40 3.38 -16.68
C ASP A 47 9.23 4.34 -16.52
N SER A 48 8.39 4.09 -15.51
CA SER A 48 7.21 4.91 -15.19
C SER A 48 6.11 4.88 -16.24
N ILE A 49 6.28 4.11 -17.31
CA ILE A 49 5.28 4.02 -18.38
C ILE A 49 4.76 2.59 -18.50
N THR A 50 5.67 1.63 -18.56
CA THR A 50 5.31 0.22 -18.65
C THR A 50 6.18 -0.59 -17.67
N TYR A 51 5.72 -1.78 -17.35
CA TYR A 51 6.44 -2.65 -16.43
C TYR A 51 6.24 -4.13 -16.80
N SER A 52 7.13 -4.97 -16.32
CA SER A 52 6.97 -6.42 -16.35
C SER A 52 7.49 -7.00 -15.04
N ASP A 53 6.59 -7.58 -14.27
CA ASP A 53 6.92 -8.15 -12.96
C ASP A 53 7.01 -9.68 -13.00
N THR A 54 7.03 -10.28 -14.18
CA THR A 54 7.13 -11.72 -14.34
C THR A 54 8.16 -12.08 -15.40
N VAL A 55 8.73 -13.26 -15.27
CA VAL A 55 9.59 -13.84 -16.28
C VAL A 55 8.68 -14.66 -17.19
N SER A 56 8.55 -14.28 -18.45
CA SER A 56 7.58 -14.87 -19.35
C SER A 56 8.07 -14.88 -20.79
N ALA A 57 7.70 -15.92 -21.54
CA ALA A 57 7.97 -16.01 -22.96
C ALA A 57 6.79 -15.50 -23.80
N THR A 58 5.73 -15.04 -23.16
CA THR A 58 4.50 -14.65 -23.85
C THR A 58 4.01 -13.26 -23.50
N GLU A 59 4.32 -12.74 -22.33
CA GLU A 59 3.75 -11.50 -21.86
C GLU A 59 4.54 -10.26 -22.26
N PRO A 60 3.88 -9.27 -22.88
CA PRO A 60 4.53 -8.00 -23.18
C PRO A 60 4.62 -7.13 -21.93
N CYS A 61 5.32 -6.00 -22.03
CA CYS A 61 5.28 -5.00 -20.98
C CYS A 61 3.85 -4.50 -20.84
N LYS A 62 3.42 -4.27 -19.61
CA LYS A 62 2.07 -3.83 -19.28
C LYS A 62 2.09 -2.34 -18.91
N PRO A 63 1.02 -1.59 -19.21
CA PRO A 63 0.97 -0.20 -18.80
C PRO A 63 0.93 -0.08 -17.28
N CYS A 64 1.64 0.90 -16.74
CA CYS A 64 1.65 1.16 -15.31
C CYS A 64 0.25 1.55 -14.82
N THR A 65 -0.11 1.07 -13.64
CA THR A 65 -1.37 1.45 -13.01
C THR A 65 -1.33 2.94 -12.67
N GLN A 66 -2.44 3.62 -12.90
CA GLN A 66 -2.60 5.04 -12.57
C GLN A 66 -3.37 5.16 -11.27
N CYS A 67 -2.83 5.94 -10.34
CA CYS A 67 -3.53 6.24 -9.10
C CYS A 67 -4.47 7.41 -9.39
N VAL A 68 -5.76 7.20 -9.19
CA VAL A 68 -6.78 8.20 -9.56
C VAL A 68 -7.69 8.52 -8.39
N GLY A 69 -8.36 9.67 -8.45
CA GLY A 69 -9.32 10.06 -7.44
C GLY A 69 -8.68 10.26 -6.07
N LEU A 70 -9.25 9.62 -5.07
CA LEU A 70 -8.78 9.74 -3.69
C LEU A 70 -7.61 8.82 -3.36
N GLN A 71 -6.93 8.31 -4.38
CA GLN A 71 -5.75 7.47 -4.19
C GLN A 71 -4.48 8.29 -4.30
N SER A 72 -3.44 7.84 -3.63
CA SER A 72 -2.10 8.40 -3.79
C SER A 72 -1.13 7.27 -4.10
N MET A 73 -0.02 7.60 -4.74
CA MET A 73 0.99 6.63 -5.12
C MET A 73 1.86 6.30 -3.91
N SER A 74 1.80 5.04 -3.47
CA SER A 74 2.59 4.55 -2.35
C SER A 74 3.97 4.10 -2.81
N ALA A 75 4.05 3.53 -4.01
CA ALA A 75 5.31 3.14 -4.62
C ALA A 75 5.24 3.44 -6.12
N PRO A 76 6.31 3.97 -6.71
CA PRO A 76 6.28 4.33 -8.13
C PRO A 76 6.37 3.08 -9.00
N CYS A 77 5.87 3.20 -10.24
CA CYS A 77 6.02 2.16 -11.25
C CYS A 77 7.45 2.23 -11.79
N VAL A 78 8.12 1.10 -11.77
CA VAL A 78 9.45 0.95 -12.37
C VAL A 78 9.37 -0.16 -13.42
N GLU A 79 10.44 -0.35 -14.20
CA GLU A 79 10.39 -1.34 -15.29
C GLU A 79 10.01 -2.74 -14.82
N SER A 80 10.38 -3.10 -13.60
CA SER A 80 10.17 -4.45 -13.07
C SER A 80 9.03 -4.58 -12.08
N ASP A 81 8.31 -3.50 -11.79
CA ASP A 81 7.27 -3.54 -10.77
C ASP A 81 6.24 -2.43 -11.00
N ASP A 82 4.96 -2.76 -10.84
CA ASP A 82 3.89 -1.80 -11.02
C ASP A 82 3.83 -0.79 -9.88
N ALA A 83 3.18 0.32 -10.14
CA ALA A 83 2.89 1.31 -9.10
C ALA A 83 1.93 0.71 -8.08
N VAL A 84 2.09 1.12 -6.83
CA VAL A 84 1.17 0.72 -5.77
C VAL A 84 0.37 1.95 -5.37
N CYS A 85 -0.95 1.84 -5.45
CA CYS A 85 -1.87 2.91 -5.08
C CYS A 85 -2.52 2.58 -3.74
N ARG A 86 -2.66 3.59 -2.89
CA ARG A 86 -3.34 3.47 -1.61
C ARG A 86 -4.24 4.67 -1.47
N CYS A 87 -5.20 4.60 -0.56
CA CYS A 87 -6.05 5.75 -0.30
C CYS A 87 -5.21 6.90 0.25
N ALA A 88 -5.53 8.13 -0.12
CA ALA A 88 -4.82 9.31 0.32
C ALA A 88 -4.99 9.48 1.83
N TYR A 89 -4.13 10.32 2.43
CA TYR A 89 -4.19 10.62 3.86
C TYR A 89 -5.60 11.10 4.23
N GLY A 90 -6.15 10.53 5.27
CA GLY A 90 -7.51 10.87 5.70
C GLY A 90 -8.58 9.99 5.10
N TYR A 91 -8.18 8.96 4.34
CA TYR A 91 -9.11 8.04 3.71
C TYR A 91 -8.67 6.61 3.94
N TYR A 92 -9.61 5.68 3.91
CA TYR A 92 -9.32 4.26 4.03
C TYR A 92 -10.05 3.49 2.93
N GLN A 93 -9.56 2.30 2.62
CA GLN A 93 -10.16 1.45 1.59
C GLN A 93 -11.34 0.70 2.19
N ASP A 94 -12.55 1.08 1.79
CA ASP A 94 -13.76 0.38 2.24
C ASP A 94 -13.98 -0.81 1.33
N GLU A 95 -13.78 -2.00 1.88
CA GLU A 95 -13.89 -3.23 1.10
C GLU A 95 -15.31 -3.50 0.62
N ALA A 96 -16.31 -3.05 1.37
CA ALA A 96 -17.70 -3.25 0.99
C ALA A 96 -18.07 -2.49 -0.28
N SER A 97 -17.59 -1.25 -0.41
CA SER A 97 -17.85 -0.43 -1.60
C SER A 97 -16.73 -0.48 -2.61
N GLY A 98 -15.56 -0.97 -2.21
CA GLY A 98 -14.38 -1.03 -3.08
C GLY A 98 -13.77 0.33 -3.36
N SER A 99 -14.09 1.35 -2.58
CA SER A 99 -13.59 2.70 -2.81
C SER A 99 -12.99 3.30 -1.55
N CYS A 100 -12.28 4.42 -1.72
CA CYS A 100 -11.72 5.16 -0.60
C CYS A 100 -12.82 5.97 0.07
N ARG A 101 -12.89 5.92 1.40
CA ARG A 101 -13.85 6.68 2.18
C ARG A 101 -13.13 7.50 3.23
N GLU A 102 -13.74 8.60 3.64
CA GLU A 102 -13.17 9.46 4.67
C GLU A 102 -13.05 8.71 5.99
N CYS A 103 -11.92 8.90 6.67
CA CYS A 103 -11.71 8.34 8.00
C CYS A 103 -12.67 8.96 8.97
N ARG A 104 -13.24 8.14 9.86
CA ARG A 104 -14.11 8.62 10.90
C ARG A 104 -13.31 9.50 11.86
N VAL A 105 -13.91 10.58 12.31
CA VAL A 105 -13.32 11.50 13.29
C VAL A 105 -13.78 11.10 14.68
N CYS A 106 -12.84 11.00 15.61
CA CYS A 106 -13.18 10.79 17.03
C CYS A 106 -13.63 12.13 17.59
N GLU A 107 -14.84 12.17 18.13
CA GLU A 107 -15.39 13.41 18.66
C GLU A 107 -14.75 13.81 19.99
N VAL A 108 -15.00 15.04 20.43
CA VAL A 108 -14.54 15.52 21.72
C VAL A 108 -15.02 14.57 22.81
N GLY A 109 -14.14 14.18 23.69
CA GLY A 109 -14.43 13.18 24.72
C GLY A 109 -14.12 11.76 24.30
N PHE A 110 -13.72 11.58 23.03
CA PHE A 110 -13.31 10.28 22.47
C PHE A 110 -11.92 10.41 21.90
N GLY A 111 -11.15 9.36 21.99
CA GLY A 111 -9.79 9.34 21.45
C GLY A 111 -9.55 8.15 20.55
N LEU A 112 -8.47 8.23 19.80
CA LEU A 112 -8.08 7.16 18.88
C LEU A 112 -7.71 5.90 19.65
N MET A 113 -8.33 4.78 19.27
CA MET A 113 -7.98 3.47 19.78
C MET A 113 -7.16 2.71 18.74
N PHE A 114 -7.64 2.70 17.50
CA PHE A 114 -6.91 2.14 16.36
C PHE A 114 -6.95 3.13 15.21
N PRO A 115 -5.81 3.36 14.56
CA PRO A 115 -5.74 4.38 13.50
C PRO A 115 -6.50 3.98 12.24
N CYS A 116 -6.94 5.00 11.50
CA CYS A 116 -7.50 4.82 10.17
C CYS A 116 -6.34 4.49 9.25
N LYS A 117 -6.32 3.27 8.74
CA LYS A 117 -5.19 2.79 7.98
C LYS A 117 -5.58 1.65 7.04
N ASP A 118 -5.06 1.67 5.82
CA ASP A 118 -5.32 0.63 4.83
C ASP A 118 -6.82 0.40 4.64
N SER A 119 -7.36 -0.72 5.08
CA SER A 119 -8.78 -1.03 4.93
C SER A 119 -9.57 -0.91 6.23
N GLN A 120 -8.99 -0.30 7.24
CA GLN A 120 -9.64 -0.14 8.54
C GLN A 120 -9.97 1.32 8.83
N ASP A 121 -11.25 1.60 9.12
CA ASP A 121 -11.66 2.92 9.55
C ASP A 121 -11.14 3.18 10.96
N THR A 122 -11.11 4.44 11.35
CA THR A 122 -10.74 4.86 12.70
C THR A 122 -11.62 4.16 13.73
N VAL A 123 -10.99 3.64 14.78
CA VAL A 123 -11.72 3.10 15.91
C VAL A 123 -11.48 4.05 17.09
N CYS A 124 -12.55 4.59 17.62
CA CYS A 124 -12.49 5.54 18.73
C CYS A 124 -12.92 4.87 20.02
N GLU A 125 -12.42 5.39 21.14
CA GLU A 125 -12.86 4.93 22.46
C GLU A 125 -13.27 6.14 23.30
N GLU A 126 -14.22 5.94 24.18
CA GLU A 126 -14.61 6.95 25.13
C GLU A 126 -13.41 7.13 26.07
N CYS A 127 -13.04 8.40 26.36
CA CYS A 127 -11.88 8.64 27.21
C CYS A 127 -12.12 8.10 28.61
N PRO A 128 -11.28 7.17 29.10
CA PRO A 128 -11.43 6.63 30.44
C PRO A 128 -11.08 7.69 31.47
N GLU A 129 -11.49 7.45 32.71
CA GLU A 129 -11.21 8.36 33.81
C GLU A 129 -9.70 8.63 33.90
N GLY A 130 -9.34 9.88 34.06
CA GLY A 130 -7.94 10.29 34.11
C GLY A 130 -7.37 10.68 32.76
N THR A 131 -8.21 10.67 31.72
CA THR A 131 -7.81 11.11 30.39
C THR A 131 -8.87 12.03 29.80
N PHE A 132 -8.47 12.75 28.74
CA PHE A 132 -9.37 13.70 28.09
C PHE A 132 -9.06 13.80 26.59
N SER A 133 -10.05 14.31 25.86
CA SER A 133 -9.88 14.66 24.45
C SER A 133 -10.63 15.95 24.20
N SER A 134 -9.91 17.03 23.92
CA SER A 134 -10.48 18.36 23.73
C SER A 134 -10.70 18.73 22.28
N GLU A 135 -10.22 17.94 21.35
CA GLU A 135 -10.36 18.22 19.92
C GLU A 135 -10.85 17.00 19.17
N ALA A 136 -11.73 17.23 18.22
CA ALA A 136 -12.22 16.17 17.35
C ALA A 136 -11.23 15.98 16.20
N ASN A 137 -10.68 14.77 16.07
CA ASN A 137 -9.79 14.41 14.96
C ASN A 137 -9.67 12.89 14.86
N PHE A 138 -8.93 12.41 13.88
CA PHE A 138 -8.74 10.96 13.69
C PHE A 138 -7.32 10.51 13.97
N VAL A 139 -6.54 11.32 14.69
CA VAL A 139 -5.12 11.02 14.92
C VAL A 139 -4.71 10.96 16.39
N ASP A 140 -5.41 11.66 17.27
CA ASP A 140 -5.00 11.74 18.66
C ASP A 140 -5.74 10.75 19.58
N PRO A 141 -4.99 10.04 20.44
CA PRO A 141 -5.61 9.24 21.48
C PRO A 141 -6.07 10.13 22.61
N CYS A 142 -6.79 9.58 23.58
CA CYS A 142 -7.09 10.31 24.81
C CYS A 142 -5.77 10.61 25.51
N LEU A 143 -5.63 11.80 26.03
CA LEU A 143 -4.40 12.26 26.68
C LEU A 143 -4.54 12.20 28.20
N PRO A 144 -3.47 11.92 28.94
CA PRO A 144 -3.54 11.89 30.40
C PRO A 144 -3.81 13.29 30.94
N CYS A 145 -4.64 13.37 31.95
CA CYS A 145 -4.95 14.64 32.61
C CYS A 145 -3.72 15.19 33.30
N THR A 146 -3.56 16.51 33.27
CA THR A 146 -2.49 17.19 33.97
C THR A 146 -2.68 17.02 35.48
N THR A 147 -1.60 16.76 36.19
CA THR A 147 -1.61 16.69 37.67
C THR A 147 -0.94 17.94 38.20
N CYS A 148 -1.61 18.59 39.16
CA CYS A 148 -1.06 19.80 39.74
C CYS A 148 0.15 19.50 40.63
N GLU A 149 1.14 20.41 40.59
CA GLU A 149 2.35 20.28 41.40
C GLU A 149 2.04 20.63 42.84
N GLU A 150 2.92 20.31 43.77
CA GLU A 150 2.71 20.58 45.19
C GLU A 150 2.42 22.03 45.49
N ASN A 151 3.04 22.94 44.75
CA ASN A 151 2.88 24.38 44.98
C ASN A 151 1.75 24.97 44.14
N GLU A 152 0.95 24.14 43.50
CA GLU A 152 -0.15 24.57 42.66
C GLU A 152 -1.48 24.16 43.23
N VAL A 153 -2.53 24.90 42.85
CA VAL A 153 -3.88 24.65 43.27
C VAL A 153 -4.70 24.21 42.06
N LEU A 154 -5.49 23.20 42.24
CA LEU A 154 -6.41 22.74 41.19
C LEU A 154 -7.54 23.75 41.07
N VAL A 155 -7.63 24.40 39.91
CA VAL A 155 -8.65 25.40 39.64
C VAL A 155 -9.86 24.78 38.95
N LYS A 156 -9.59 23.82 38.08
CA LYS A 156 -10.63 23.16 37.30
C LYS A 156 -10.27 21.68 37.16
N GLU A 157 -11.22 20.82 37.46
CA GLU A 157 -11.01 19.38 37.35
C GLU A 157 -10.98 18.93 35.90
N CYS A 158 -10.19 17.90 35.64
CA CYS A 158 -10.15 17.27 34.34
C CYS A 158 -11.47 16.55 34.07
N THR A 159 -11.98 16.73 32.85
CA THR A 159 -13.15 15.99 32.39
C THR A 159 -12.78 15.24 31.15
N ALA A 160 -13.70 14.46 30.61
CA ALA A 160 -13.40 13.70 29.35
C ALA A 160 -13.16 14.64 28.18
N VAL A 161 -13.60 15.91 28.28
CA VAL A 161 -13.50 16.86 27.15
C VAL A 161 -12.52 18.01 27.40
N SER A 162 -11.96 18.12 28.61
CA SER A 162 -11.02 19.20 28.90
C SER A 162 -10.04 18.78 29.99
N ASP A 163 -8.80 19.28 29.85
CA ASP A 163 -7.76 19.01 30.84
C ASP A 163 -8.00 19.74 32.14
N ALA A 164 -7.32 19.29 33.18
CA ALA A 164 -7.29 19.98 34.47
C ALA A 164 -6.55 21.30 34.33
N GLU A 165 -6.89 22.26 35.14
CA GLU A 165 -6.26 23.57 35.16
C GLU A 165 -5.67 23.81 36.54
N CYS A 166 -4.40 24.17 36.60
CA CYS A 166 -3.65 24.42 37.84
C CYS A 166 -3.13 25.84 37.90
N ARG A 167 -2.98 26.38 39.13
CA ARG A 167 -2.40 27.69 39.35
C ARG A 167 -1.40 27.67 40.49
#